data_6d0746c085fc067a0865ea67fdefb45b
#
_entry.id   6d0746c085fc067a0865ea67fdefb45b
#
_cell.length_a   1.000
_cell.length_b   1.000
_cell.length_c   1.000
_cell.angle_alpha   90.00
_cell.angle_beta   90.00
_cell.angle_gamma   90.00
#
_symmetry.space_group_name_H-M   'P 1'
#
loop_
_entity.id
_entity.type
_entity.pdbx_description
1 polymer ?
#
loop_
_entity_poly.entity_id
_entity_poly.type
_entity_poly.pdbx_seq_one_letter_code
_entity_poly.pdbx_strand_id
1 'polypeptide(L)'
;MQRFTLPRDLYHGKGALEALKTLEGKKAIVCVGGGSMKRNGFLDRAVNYLQEAGMEVKLFEGIEPDPSVETVMKGAAVMEEFNPDWIVAMGGGSPIDAAKAMWIKYEYPDITFEDMCKVFGIPKLRKKAHFCAIPSTSGTSTEVTAFSIITDYNKGIKYPIADFEITPDVAIVDPDLAETMPVKLVAHTGMDAMTHAIEAYVSTANCNYTDPLAIHAIELIQANLVKSYNGDMAARDTMHDAQCLAGQSFSNALLGIVHSMAHKTGAAFVDQGGHIIHGAANAMYLPKVIAFNAKDPTAKKRYGVIADYMHLGGADDDEKVALLIKYLRGMNDELNIPHGINKYGADGMPAETGFVPEDIFLARVDEIADNAIADACTGSNPRIPNHDEMVALLKACYYDTEVDF
;
A
#
# COMPACT_ATOMS: atom_id res chain seq x y z
N MET A 1 19.89 -0.88 17.60
CA MET A 1 19.62 -2.22 17.01
C MET A 1 18.41 -2.05 16.13
N GLN A 2 18.49 -2.44 14.84
CA GLN A 2 17.37 -2.41 13.91
C GLN A 2 16.78 -3.82 13.79
N ARG A 3 15.45 -3.92 13.68
CA ARG A 3 14.72 -5.18 13.45
C ARG A 3 14.32 -5.25 11.98
N PHE A 4 14.54 -6.41 11.35
CA PHE A 4 14.01 -6.73 10.03
C PHE A 4 13.03 -7.87 10.19
N THR A 5 11.78 -7.68 9.76
CA THR A 5 10.67 -8.62 10.00
C THR A 5 9.97 -8.94 8.70
N LEU A 6 9.75 -10.22 8.46
CA LEU A 6 8.98 -10.78 7.34
C LEU A 6 8.02 -11.84 7.88
N PRO A 7 7.00 -12.28 7.12
CA PRO A 7 6.28 -13.50 7.40
C PRO A 7 7.26 -14.67 7.59
N ARG A 8 6.92 -15.60 8.49
CA ARG A 8 7.70 -16.83 8.68
C ARG A 8 7.79 -17.65 7.39
N ASP A 9 6.65 -17.77 6.70
CA ASP A 9 6.55 -18.53 5.45
C ASP A 9 5.87 -17.66 4.38
N LEU A 10 6.42 -17.72 3.16
CA LEU A 10 5.84 -17.10 1.98
C LEU A 10 5.70 -18.17 0.90
N TYR A 11 4.45 -18.47 0.52
CA TYR A 11 4.14 -19.33 -0.60
C TYR A 11 3.80 -18.46 -1.82
N HIS A 12 4.37 -18.76 -2.98
CA HIS A 12 4.18 -17.93 -4.17
C HIS A 12 4.02 -18.78 -5.44
N GLY A 13 3.52 -18.14 -6.49
CA GLY A 13 3.28 -18.75 -7.79
C GLY A 13 1.85 -19.29 -7.95
N LYS A 14 1.53 -19.68 -9.19
CA LYS A 14 0.17 -20.15 -9.54
C LYS A 14 -0.22 -21.39 -8.74
N GLY A 15 -1.43 -21.33 -8.17
CA GLY A 15 -1.95 -22.39 -7.31
C GLY A 15 -1.42 -22.37 -5.89
N ALA A 16 -0.62 -21.38 -5.48
CA ALA A 16 -0.09 -21.26 -4.13
C ALA A 16 -1.19 -21.22 -3.04
N LEU A 17 -2.43 -20.85 -3.39
CA LEU A 17 -3.58 -20.91 -2.50
C LEU A 17 -3.75 -22.31 -1.84
N GLU A 18 -3.28 -23.37 -2.50
CA GLU A 18 -3.30 -24.73 -1.97
C GLU A 18 -2.47 -24.90 -0.68
N ALA A 19 -1.54 -23.98 -0.40
CA ALA A 19 -0.77 -23.96 0.84
C ALA A 19 -1.67 -23.87 2.10
N LEU A 20 -2.91 -23.37 1.97
CA LEU A 20 -3.89 -23.40 3.06
C LEU A 20 -4.13 -24.81 3.64
N LYS A 21 -3.93 -25.87 2.85
CA LYS A 21 -4.05 -27.28 3.30
C LYS A 21 -2.95 -27.67 4.30
N THR A 22 -1.85 -26.92 4.35
CA THR A 22 -0.71 -27.20 5.23
C THR A 22 -0.80 -26.50 6.59
N LEU A 23 -1.80 -25.63 6.77
CA LEU A 23 -2.00 -24.96 8.05
C LEU A 23 -2.52 -25.94 9.10
N GLU A 24 -1.91 -25.90 10.26
CA GLU A 24 -2.30 -26.73 11.40
C GLU A 24 -3.13 -25.92 12.40
N GLY A 25 -4.39 -26.28 12.60
CA GLY A 25 -5.31 -25.58 13.49
C GLY A 25 -6.65 -26.30 13.61
N LYS A 26 -7.58 -25.70 14.34
CA LYS A 26 -8.93 -26.24 14.58
C LYS A 26 -10.03 -25.36 13.99
N LYS A 27 -9.84 -24.02 14.04
CA LYS A 27 -10.85 -23.06 13.63
C LYS A 27 -10.21 -21.92 12.84
N ALA A 28 -10.67 -21.68 11.63
CA ALA A 28 -10.24 -20.57 10.81
C ALA A 28 -11.39 -19.58 10.56
N ILE A 29 -11.14 -18.29 10.75
CA ILE A 29 -12.03 -17.25 10.26
C ILE A 29 -11.47 -16.66 8.96
N VAL A 30 -12.27 -16.63 7.90
CA VAL A 30 -11.87 -16.08 6.60
C VAL A 30 -12.50 -14.69 6.45
N CYS A 31 -11.66 -13.66 6.38
CA CYS A 31 -12.04 -12.26 6.24
C CYS A 31 -11.91 -11.81 4.78
N VAL A 32 -13.00 -11.33 4.18
CA VAL A 32 -13.04 -10.90 2.77
C VAL A 32 -13.84 -9.63 2.56
N GLY A 33 -13.52 -8.90 1.50
CA GLY A 33 -14.19 -7.66 1.11
C GLY A 33 -15.33 -7.83 0.13
N GLY A 34 -15.45 -6.96 -0.85
CA GLY A 34 -16.57 -6.71 -1.76
C GLY A 34 -16.97 -7.79 -2.77
N GLY A 35 -16.68 -9.05 -2.54
CA GLY A 35 -17.25 -10.18 -3.29
C GLY A 35 -16.48 -10.61 -4.55
N SER A 36 -15.34 -10.01 -4.91
CA SER A 36 -14.52 -10.49 -6.04
C SER A 36 -14.01 -11.90 -5.82
N MET A 37 -13.51 -12.19 -4.63
CA MET A 37 -13.03 -13.52 -4.26
C MET A 37 -14.12 -14.59 -4.35
N LYS A 38 -15.35 -14.26 -3.98
CA LYS A 38 -16.50 -15.14 -4.11
C LYS A 38 -16.93 -15.35 -5.56
N ARG A 39 -17.06 -14.25 -6.33
CA ARG A 39 -17.45 -14.32 -7.76
C ARG A 39 -16.45 -15.12 -8.61
N ASN A 40 -15.18 -15.07 -8.27
CA ASN A 40 -14.11 -15.76 -8.98
C ASN A 40 -13.85 -17.19 -8.45
N GLY A 41 -14.60 -17.64 -7.44
CA GLY A 41 -14.50 -18.99 -6.87
C GLY A 41 -13.32 -19.20 -5.92
N PHE A 42 -12.50 -18.17 -5.64
CA PHE A 42 -11.34 -18.31 -4.76
C PHE A 42 -11.73 -18.44 -3.29
N LEU A 43 -12.82 -17.76 -2.86
CA LEU A 43 -13.31 -17.90 -1.50
C LEU A 43 -13.74 -19.34 -1.21
N ASP A 44 -14.51 -19.97 -2.11
CA ASP A 44 -14.96 -21.36 -1.95
C ASP A 44 -13.78 -22.34 -1.94
N ARG A 45 -12.77 -22.10 -2.80
CA ARG A 45 -11.53 -22.89 -2.79
C ARG A 45 -10.78 -22.77 -1.47
N ALA A 46 -10.62 -21.53 -0.95
CA ALA A 46 -9.95 -21.31 0.33
C ALA A 46 -10.66 -22.02 1.50
N VAL A 47 -12.00 -21.91 1.55
CA VAL A 47 -12.82 -22.63 2.55
C VAL A 47 -12.62 -24.13 2.46
N ASN A 48 -12.68 -24.70 1.24
CA ASN A 48 -12.49 -26.12 1.03
C ASN A 48 -11.09 -26.58 1.48
N TYR A 49 -10.03 -25.84 1.15
CA TYR A 49 -8.67 -26.19 1.56
C TYR A 49 -8.47 -26.16 3.08
N LEU A 50 -9.06 -25.19 3.77
CA LEU A 50 -9.04 -25.14 5.24
C LEU A 50 -9.83 -26.29 5.86
N GLN A 51 -10.97 -26.68 5.26
CA GLN A 51 -11.73 -27.85 5.70
C GLN A 51 -10.98 -29.17 5.44
N GLU A 52 -10.29 -29.29 4.31
CA GLU A 52 -9.40 -30.43 4.03
C GLU A 52 -8.24 -30.50 5.04
N ALA A 53 -7.75 -29.33 5.55
CA ALA A 53 -6.80 -29.27 6.65
C ALA A 53 -7.40 -29.63 8.02
N GLY A 54 -8.71 -29.94 8.08
CA GLY A 54 -9.41 -30.36 9.31
C GLY A 54 -9.97 -29.21 10.15
N MET A 55 -10.05 -27.99 9.63
CA MET A 55 -10.54 -26.83 10.37
C MET A 55 -12.04 -26.59 10.19
N GLU A 56 -12.70 -26.16 11.25
CA GLU A 56 -13.99 -25.49 11.18
C GLU A 56 -13.80 -24.08 10.62
N VAL A 57 -14.58 -23.69 9.62
CA VAL A 57 -14.41 -22.39 8.93
C VAL A 57 -15.62 -21.50 9.16
N LYS A 58 -15.37 -20.25 9.57
CA LYS A 58 -16.36 -19.15 9.64
C LYS A 58 -15.98 -18.04 8.67
N LEU A 59 -16.97 -17.43 8.02
CA LEU A 59 -16.73 -16.29 7.12
C LEU A 59 -17.07 -14.97 7.82
N PHE A 60 -16.25 -13.96 7.56
CA PHE A 60 -16.54 -12.57 7.82
C PHE A 60 -16.43 -11.82 6.49
N GLU A 61 -17.59 -11.51 5.89
CA GLU A 61 -17.71 -10.96 4.55
C GLU A 61 -18.10 -9.47 4.58
N GLY A 62 -17.88 -8.78 3.47
CA GLY A 62 -18.40 -7.42 3.26
C GLY A 62 -17.56 -6.32 3.90
N ILE A 63 -16.26 -6.57 4.11
CA ILE A 63 -15.34 -5.50 4.51
C ILE A 63 -15.27 -4.48 3.38
N GLU A 64 -15.62 -3.24 3.70
CA GLU A 64 -15.64 -2.12 2.76
C GLU A 64 -14.24 -1.66 2.36
N PRO A 65 -14.08 -1.02 1.19
CA PRO A 65 -12.87 -0.24 0.89
C PRO A 65 -12.65 0.83 1.97
N ASP A 66 -11.39 1.09 2.33
CA ASP A 66 -11.02 1.99 3.43
C ASP A 66 -11.76 1.61 4.74
N PRO A 67 -11.43 0.45 5.33
CA PRO A 67 -12.21 -0.16 6.38
C PRO A 67 -12.37 0.72 7.61
N SER A 68 -13.57 0.74 8.17
CA SER A 68 -13.92 1.56 9.32
C SER A 68 -13.49 0.95 10.65
N VAL A 69 -13.38 1.80 11.67
CA VAL A 69 -13.22 1.37 13.07
C VAL A 69 -14.39 0.46 13.49
N GLU A 70 -15.61 0.79 13.06
CA GLU A 70 -16.82 0.01 13.34
C GLU A 70 -16.73 -1.42 12.78
N THR A 71 -16.24 -1.58 11.54
CA THR A 71 -16.02 -2.90 10.93
C THR A 71 -14.98 -3.69 11.71
N VAL A 72 -13.90 -3.07 12.15
CA VAL A 72 -12.87 -3.70 12.98
C VAL A 72 -13.49 -4.22 14.29
N MET A 73 -14.25 -3.39 15.01
CA MET A 73 -14.86 -3.79 16.29
C MET A 73 -15.88 -4.92 16.10
N LYS A 74 -16.68 -4.88 15.03
CA LYS A 74 -17.65 -5.93 14.69
C LYS A 74 -16.92 -7.26 14.38
N GLY A 75 -15.86 -7.22 13.58
CA GLY A 75 -15.10 -8.42 13.22
C GLY A 75 -14.42 -9.05 14.44
N ALA A 76 -13.83 -8.23 15.31
CA ALA A 76 -13.23 -8.69 16.55
C ALA A 76 -14.24 -9.39 17.48
N ALA A 77 -15.48 -8.86 17.59
CA ALA A 77 -16.53 -9.49 18.36
C ALA A 77 -16.92 -10.85 17.78
N VAL A 78 -16.99 -11.00 16.44
CA VAL A 78 -17.22 -12.28 15.79
C VAL A 78 -16.08 -13.26 16.04
N MET A 79 -14.83 -12.78 16.08
CA MET A 79 -13.68 -13.62 16.44
C MET A 79 -13.74 -14.06 17.90
N GLU A 80 -14.16 -13.22 18.82
CA GLU A 80 -14.29 -13.56 20.23
C GLU A 80 -15.36 -14.65 20.47
N GLU A 81 -16.49 -14.55 19.76
CA GLU A 81 -17.54 -15.60 19.82
C GLU A 81 -17.09 -16.92 19.21
N PHE A 82 -16.43 -16.89 18.04
CA PHE A 82 -16.03 -18.09 17.30
C PHE A 82 -14.75 -18.73 17.86
N ASN A 83 -13.86 -17.93 18.44
CA ASN A 83 -12.57 -18.33 19.00
C ASN A 83 -11.65 -19.04 17.98
N PRO A 84 -11.30 -18.40 16.84
CA PRO A 84 -10.42 -19.00 15.84
C PRO A 84 -8.97 -19.07 16.35
N ASP A 85 -8.24 -20.08 15.87
CA ASP A 85 -6.79 -20.19 16.02
C ASP A 85 -6.03 -19.77 14.73
N TRP A 86 -6.78 -19.55 13.64
CA TRP A 86 -6.29 -18.93 12.40
C TRP A 86 -7.20 -17.80 11.91
N ILE A 87 -6.60 -16.67 11.57
CA ILE A 87 -7.25 -15.58 10.83
C ILE A 87 -6.68 -15.60 9.42
N VAL A 88 -7.54 -15.86 8.43
CA VAL A 88 -7.17 -15.89 7.01
C VAL A 88 -7.81 -14.68 6.35
N ALA A 89 -7.03 -13.71 5.92
CA ALA A 89 -7.52 -12.51 5.24
C ALA A 89 -7.19 -12.59 3.75
N MET A 90 -8.20 -12.45 2.88
CA MET A 90 -7.98 -12.52 1.44
C MET A 90 -8.70 -11.42 0.67
N GLY A 91 -7.99 -10.82 -0.28
CA GLY A 91 -8.51 -9.73 -1.09
C GLY A 91 -7.47 -8.66 -1.38
N GLY A 92 -7.90 -7.43 -1.64
CA GLY A 92 -7.00 -6.28 -1.69
C GLY A 92 -6.49 -5.85 -0.31
N GLY A 93 -5.90 -4.67 -0.20
CA GLY A 93 -5.37 -4.16 1.08
C GLY A 93 -6.42 -4.08 2.18
N SER A 94 -7.62 -3.55 1.88
CA SER A 94 -8.67 -3.28 2.87
C SER A 94 -9.10 -4.48 3.73
N PRO A 95 -9.44 -5.66 3.19
CA PRO A 95 -9.80 -6.80 4.03
C PRO A 95 -8.61 -7.33 4.86
N ILE A 96 -7.38 -7.22 4.37
CA ILE A 96 -6.20 -7.65 5.11
C ILE A 96 -5.91 -6.66 6.24
N ASP A 97 -6.00 -5.35 5.99
CA ASP A 97 -5.83 -4.30 6.99
C ASP A 97 -6.87 -4.41 8.10
N ALA A 98 -8.15 -4.54 7.73
CA ALA A 98 -9.22 -4.74 8.70
C ALA A 98 -8.96 -5.98 9.58
N ALA A 99 -8.59 -7.10 8.97
CA ALA A 99 -8.35 -8.34 9.69
C ALA A 99 -7.14 -8.25 10.65
N LYS A 100 -6.07 -7.52 10.28
CA LYS A 100 -4.94 -7.23 11.19
C LYS A 100 -5.39 -6.43 12.41
N ALA A 101 -6.20 -5.39 12.20
CA ALA A 101 -6.74 -4.59 13.30
C ALA A 101 -7.72 -5.41 14.17
N MET A 102 -8.58 -6.25 13.55
CA MET A 102 -9.44 -7.20 14.27
C MET A 102 -8.62 -8.17 15.11
N TRP A 103 -7.49 -8.67 14.60
CA TRP A 103 -6.60 -9.58 15.32
C TRP A 103 -6.07 -8.96 16.60
N ILE A 104 -5.62 -7.70 16.57
CA ILE A 104 -5.19 -6.98 17.77
C ILE A 104 -6.30 -6.94 18.81
N LYS A 105 -7.48 -6.51 18.39
CA LYS A 105 -8.66 -6.36 19.27
C LYS A 105 -9.15 -7.70 19.81
N TYR A 106 -9.09 -8.77 19.01
CA TYR A 106 -9.44 -10.13 19.43
C TYR A 106 -8.49 -10.67 20.50
N GLU A 107 -7.18 -10.46 20.34
CA GLU A 107 -6.20 -10.91 21.34
C GLU A 107 -6.22 -10.08 22.63
N TYR A 108 -6.54 -8.78 22.50
CA TYR A 108 -6.59 -7.83 23.61
C TYR A 108 -7.92 -7.05 23.61
N PRO A 109 -9.00 -7.65 24.15
CA PRO A 109 -10.34 -7.04 24.10
C PRO A 109 -10.44 -5.65 24.75
N ASP A 110 -9.58 -5.36 25.73
CA ASP A 110 -9.59 -4.07 26.46
C ASP A 110 -8.77 -2.98 25.77
N ILE A 111 -8.00 -3.29 24.70
CA ILE A 111 -7.21 -2.28 23.98
C ILE A 111 -8.12 -1.27 23.28
N THR A 112 -7.83 0.02 23.44
CA THR A 112 -8.57 1.06 22.74
C THR A 112 -8.04 1.24 21.30
N PHE A 113 -8.84 1.84 20.42
CA PHE A 113 -8.38 2.12 19.05
C PHE A 113 -7.20 3.10 19.06
N GLU A 114 -7.23 4.08 19.95
CA GLU A 114 -6.13 5.04 20.14
C GLU A 114 -4.83 4.34 20.58
N ASP A 115 -4.92 3.32 21.45
CA ASP A 115 -3.75 2.52 21.82
C ASP A 115 -3.21 1.70 20.66
N MET A 116 -4.08 1.17 19.80
CA MET A 116 -3.67 0.45 18.58
C MET A 116 -2.91 1.36 17.59
N CYS A 117 -3.22 2.67 17.57
CA CYS A 117 -2.56 3.65 16.70
C CYS A 117 -1.20 4.13 17.22
N LYS A 118 -0.77 3.72 18.42
CA LYS A 118 0.57 4.04 18.94
C LYS A 118 1.62 3.22 18.20
N VAL A 119 2.52 3.92 17.51
CA VAL A 119 3.59 3.28 16.74
C VAL A 119 4.46 2.38 17.63
N PHE A 120 4.63 1.12 17.24
CA PHE A 120 5.33 0.07 17.99
C PHE A 120 4.81 -0.14 19.42
N GLY A 121 3.50 0.09 19.64
CA GLY A 121 2.85 -0.04 20.94
C GLY A 121 1.97 -1.29 21.10
N ILE A 122 1.88 -2.15 20.08
CA ILE A 122 1.05 -3.35 20.13
C ILE A 122 1.70 -4.42 21.01
N PRO A 123 0.97 -4.97 21.99
CA PRO A 123 1.46 -6.10 22.77
C PRO A 123 1.67 -7.33 21.89
N LYS A 124 2.49 -8.30 22.36
CA LYS A 124 2.78 -9.52 21.60
C LYS A 124 1.50 -10.28 21.24
N LEU A 125 1.30 -10.46 19.96
CA LEU A 125 0.22 -11.26 19.36
C LEU A 125 0.58 -12.76 19.34
N ARG A 126 -0.27 -13.57 18.71
CA ARG A 126 -0.12 -15.03 18.55
C ARG A 126 -0.37 -15.82 19.84
N LYS A 127 -1.17 -15.27 20.75
CA LYS A 127 -1.63 -15.96 21.96
C LYS A 127 -2.89 -16.78 21.70
N LYS A 128 -3.78 -16.26 20.83
CA LYS A 128 -5.05 -16.90 20.46
C LYS A 128 -5.03 -17.40 19.03
N ALA A 129 -4.48 -16.63 18.09
CA ALA A 129 -4.52 -16.94 16.66
C ALA A 129 -3.23 -16.58 15.92
N HIS A 130 -2.96 -17.34 14.86
CA HIS A 130 -2.01 -17.00 13.81
C HIS A 130 -2.71 -16.28 12.66
N PHE A 131 -1.92 -15.61 11.80
CA PHE A 131 -2.44 -14.80 10.70
C PHE A 131 -1.88 -15.25 9.34
N CYS A 132 -2.78 -15.53 8.39
CA CYS A 132 -2.45 -15.78 7.00
C CYS A 132 -3.05 -14.70 6.12
N ALA A 133 -2.23 -14.10 5.26
CA ALA A 133 -2.66 -13.05 4.33
C ALA A 133 -2.51 -13.49 2.88
N ILE A 134 -3.53 -13.21 2.05
CA ILE A 134 -3.64 -13.65 0.66
C ILE A 134 -4.08 -12.46 -0.20
N PRO A 135 -3.15 -11.76 -0.87
CA PRO A 135 -3.48 -10.59 -1.68
C PRO A 135 -4.15 -11.00 -3.00
N SER A 136 -5.09 -10.18 -3.45
CA SER A 136 -5.69 -10.26 -4.79
C SER A 136 -5.43 -9.01 -5.64
N THR A 137 -4.59 -8.11 -5.16
CA THR A 137 -4.12 -6.92 -5.87
C THR A 137 -2.61 -6.87 -5.87
N SER A 138 -2.02 -6.29 -6.90
CA SER A 138 -0.57 -6.18 -7.06
C SER A 138 -0.12 -4.74 -6.76
N GLY A 139 -0.10 -4.37 -5.45
CA GLY A 139 0.26 -2.99 -5.06
C GLY A 139 0.51 -2.77 -3.59
N THR A 140 -0.48 -2.99 -2.73
CA THR A 140 -0.45 -2.61 -1.31
C THR A 140 0.52 -3.41 -0.45
N SER A 141 0.86 -4.62 -0.87
CA SER A 141 1.79 -5.52 -0.18
C SER A 141 1.42 -5.84 1.29
N THR A 142 0.16 -5.66 1.65
CA THR A 142 -0.28 -5.80 3.06
C THR A 142 -0.03 -7.20 3.61
N GLU A 143 0.10 -8.21 2.74
CA GLU A 143 0.41 -9.59 3.11
C GLU A 143 1.79 -9.78 3.75
N VAL A 144 2.71 -8.84 3.58
CA VAL A 144 4.06 -8.94 4.13
C VAL A 144 4.43 -7.77 5.05
N THR A 145 3.50 -6.84 5.28
CA THR A 145 3.83 -5.58 5.97
C THR A 145 3.43 -5.55 7.44
N ALA A 146 4.13 -4.72 8.19
CA ALA A 146 3.88 -4.35 9.58
C ALA A 146 2.87 -3.19 9.73
N PHE A 147 2.01 -2.99 8.73
CA PHE A 147 1.07 -1.86 8.65
C PHE A 147 -0.36 -2.33 8.45
N SER A 148 -1.31 -1.51 8.91
CA SER A 148 -2.75 -1.61 8.66
C SER A 148 -3.35 -0.21 8.67
N ILE A 149 -4.14 0.14 7.66
CA ILE A 149 -4.76 1.48 7.54
C ILE A 149 -6.26 1.36 7.83
N ILE A 150 -6.72 2.06 8.88
CA ILE A 150 -8.11 2.06 9.31
C ILE A 150 -8.66 3.49 9.28
N THR A 151 -9.87 3.65 8.82
CA THR A 151 -10.55 4.95 8.69
C THR A 151 -11.50 5.20 9.86
N ASP A 152 -11.31 6.30 10.56
CA ASP A 152 -12.30 6.84 11.48
C ASP A 152 -13.18 7.84 10.70
N TYR A 153 -14.34 7.38 10.24
CA TYR A 153 -15.26 8.20 9.46
C TYR A 153 -15.91 9.31 10.27
N ASN A 154 -15.95 9.17 11.60
CA ASN A 154 -16.49 10.22 12.46
C ASN A 154 -15.56 11.43 12.53
N LYS A 155 -14.25 11.18 12.42
CA LYS A 155 -13.21 12.22 12.40
C LYS A 155 -12.74 12.56 10.97
N GLY A 156 -13.10 11.74 9.97
CA GLY A 156 -12.59 11.89 8.60
C GLY A 156 -11.09 11.63 8.46
N ILE A 157 -10.52 10.77 9.30
CA ILE A 157 -9.07 10.55 9.38
C ILE A 157 -8.73 9.07 9.12
N LYS A 158 -7.71 8.84 8.29
CA LYS A 158 -7.07 7.53 8.13
C LYS A 158 -5.92 7.39 9.13
N TYR A 159 -5.98 6.35 9.94
CA TYR A 159 -4.99 6.04 10.94
C TYR A 159 -4.13 4.86 10.50
N PRO A 160 -2.81 5.05 10.35
CA PRO A 160 -1.88 3.94 10.20
C PRO A 160 -1.65 3.28 11.58
N ILE A 161 -1.91 1.99 11.64
CA ILE A 161 -1.44 1.13 12.73
C ILE A 161 -0.11 0.54 12.25
N ALA A 162 0.97 0.76 13.00
CA ALA A 162 2.32 0.39 12.60
C ALA A 162 3.02 -0.38 13.73
N ASP A 163 3.16 -1.69 13.57
CA ASP A 163 3.88 -2.55 14.52
C ASP A 163 4.31 -3.86 13.85
N PHE A 164 5.53 -4.33 14.13
CA PHE A 164 6.00 -5.62 13.63
C PHE A 164 5.17 -6.81 14.10
N GLU A 165 4.41 -6.67 15.19
CA GLU A 165 3.52 -7.73 15.68
C GLU A 165 2.39 -8.07 14.72
N ILE A 166 1.94 -7.13 13.88
CA ILE A 166 0.89 -7.37 12.88
C ILE A 166 1.42 -7.86 11.52
N THR A 167 2.73 -8.09 11.39
CA THR A 167 3.25 -8.81 10.22
C THR A 167 2.64 -10.21 10.19
N PRO A 168 2.04 -10.66 9.09
CA PRO A 168 1.44 -11.99 8.99
C PRO A 168 2.43 -13.12 9.30
N ASP A 169 1.95 -14.27 9.77
CA ASP A 169 2.76 -15.47 9.95
C ASP A 169 3.01 -16.17 8.60
N VAL A 170 1.98 -16.18 7.76
CA VAL A 170 1.99 -16.79 6.43
C VAL A 170 1.48 -15.79 5.40
N ALA A 171 2.22 -15.63 4.31
CA ALA A 171 1.76 -14.93 3.12
C ALA A 171 1.59 -15.91 1.96
N ILE A 172 0.49 -15.81 1.23
CA ILE A 172 0.24 -16.64 0.04
C ILE A 172 0.06 -15.70 -1.15
N VAL A 173 1.08 -15.61 -1.99
CA VAL A 173 1.17 -14.71 -3.15
C VAL A 173 0.85 -15.53 -4.41
N ASP A 174 -0.43 -15.76 -4.66
CA ASP A 174 -0.93 -16.54 -5.80
C ASP A 174 -1.43 -15.59 -6.90
N PRO A 175 -0.72 -15.48 -8.03
CA PRO A 175 -1.07 -14.55 -9.09
C PRO A 175 -2.43 -14.84 -9.76
N ASP A 176 -2.96 -16.06 -9.65
CA ASP A 176 -4.29 -16.38 -10.14
C ASP A 176 -5.37 -15.46 -9.54
N LEU A 177 -5.18 -15.01 -8.28
CA LEU A 177 -6.11 -14.11 -7.61
C LEU A 177 -6.08 -12.68 -8.18
N ALA A 178 -5.00 -12.29 -8.84
CA ALA A 178 -4.81 -10.97 -9.44
C ALA A 178 -5.16 -10.91 -10.95
N GLU A 179 -5.42 -12.06 -11.59
CA GLU A 179 -5.70 -12.13 -13.04
C GLU A 179 -6.88 -11.24 -13.48
N THR A 180 -7.92 -11.16 -12.65
CA THR A 180 -9.17 -10.45 -12.96
C THR A 180 -9.19 -9.00 -12.49
N MET A 181 -8.05 -8.44 -12.09
CA MET A 181 -7.97 -7.03 -11.69
C MET A 181 -8.43 -6.11 -12.83
N PRO A 182 -9.32 -5.15 -12.58
CA PRO A 182 -9.67 -4.12 -13.57
C PRO A 182 -8.42 -3.34 -14.02
N VAL A 183 -8.34 -2.99 -15.30
CA VAL A 183 -7.18 -2.32 -15.91
C VAL A 183 -6.77 -1.05 -15.15
N LYS A 184 -7.73 -0.23 -14.73
CA LYS A 184 -7.49 0.95 -13.88
C LYS A 184 -6.80 0.59 -12.57
N LEU A 185 -7.24 -0.49 -11.94
CA LEU A 185 -6.63 -0.95 -10.68
C LEU A 185 -5.19 -1.44 -10.90
N VAL A 186 -4.93 -2.13 -12.02
CA VAL A 186 -3.56 -2.54 -12.41
C VAL A 186 -2.62 -1.34 -12.50
N ALA A 187 -3.07 -0.25 -13.15
CA ALA A 187 -2.29 0.98 -13.27
C ALA A 187 -1.98 1.61 -11.90
N HIS A 188 -3.02 1.84 -11.12
CA HIS A 188 -2.89 2.53 -9.83
C HIS A 188 -2.09 1.72 -8.81
N THR A 189 -2.37 0.42 -8.68
CA THR A 189 -1.65 -0.43 -7.71
C THR A 189 -0.22 -0.72 -8.14
N GLY A 190 0.04 -0.81 -9.45
CA GLY A 190 1.40 -0.98 -9.95
C GLY A 190 2.28 0.26 -9.71
N MET A 191 1.74 1.48 -9.88
CA MET A 191 2.44 2.70 -9.53
C MET A 191 2.59 2.90 -8.02
N ASP A 192 1.65 2.40 -7.24
CA ASP A 192 1.78 2.29 -5.78
C ASP A 192 2.99 1.44 -5.38
N ALA A 193 3.11 0.24 -5.96
CA ALA A 193 4.26 -0.63 -5.74
C ALA A 193 5.60 0.01 -6.19
N MET A 194 5.61 0.74 -7.32
CA MET A 194 6.77 1.50 -7.76
C MET A 194 7.15 2.58 -6.73
N THR A 195 6.16 3.30 -6.21
CA THR A 195 6.38 4.33 -5.19
C THR A 195 6.89 3.72 -3.88
N HIS A 196 6.32 2.61 -3.43
CA HIS A 196 6.79 1.85 -2.28
C HIS A 196 8.29 1.52 -2.40
N ALA A 197 8.69 0.96 -3.54
CA ALA A 197 10.07 0.55 -3.75
C ALA A 197 11.04 1.75 -3.82
N ILE A 198 10.65 2.83 -4.51
CA ILE A 198 11.49 4.05 -4.63
C ILE A 198 11.61 4.74 -3.27
N GLU A 199 10.51 4.95 -2.54
CA GLU A 199 10.55 5.59 -1.23
C GLU A 199 11.33 4.73 -0.22
N ALA A 200 11.13 3.41 -0.18
CA ALA A 200 11.89 2.52 0.67
C ALA A 200 13.40 2.60 0.39
N TYR A 201 13.79 2.67 -0.89
CA TYR A 201 15.20 2.77 -1.26
C TYR A 201 15.84 4.06 -0.78
N VAL A 202 15.16 5.20 -0.88
CA VAL A 202 15.69 6.52 -0.47
C VAL A 202 15.41 6.88 0.98
N SER A 203 14.58 6.11 1.68
CA SER A 203 14.26 6.32 3.10
C SER A 203 15.52 6.43 3.97
N THR A 204 15.45 7.23 5.03
CA THR A 204 16.52 7.31 6.04
C THR A 204 16.67 6.03 6.88
N ALA A 205 15.67 5.15 6.85
CA ALA A 205 15.68 3.85 7.53
C ALA A 205 16.13 2.67 6.61
N ASN A 206 16.58 2.96 5.39
CA ASN A 206 17.11 1.95 4.47
C ASN A 206 18.30 1.17 5.06
N CYS A 207 18.52 -0.03 4.56
CA CYS A 207 19.66 -0.86 4.98
C CYS A 207 20.01 -1.91 3.90
N ASN A 208 21.12 -2.63 4.11
CA ASN A 208 21.59 -3.66 3.19
C ASN A 208 20.60 -4.82 2.98
N TYR A 209 19.58 -4.97 3.82
CA TYR A 209 18.54 -5.99 3.67
C TYR A 209 17.34 -5.45 2.87
N THR A 210 17.04 -4.15 2.95
CA THR A 210 15.91 -3.54 2.25
C THR A 210 16.26 -3.08 0.84
N ASP A 211 17.47 -2.59 0.63
CA ASP A 211 17.92 -2.05 -0.67
C ASP A 211 17.83 -3.04 -1.84
N PRO A 212 18.31 -4.30 -1.71
CA PRO A 212 18.20 -5.27 -2.80
C PRO A 212 16.75 -5.60 -3.18
N LEU A 213 15.85 -5.64 -2.19
CA LEU A 213 14.42 -5.89 -2.42
C LEU A 213 13.76 -4.74 -3.17
N ALA A 214 14.07 -3.50 -2.76
CA ALA A 214 13.55 -2.30 -3.42
C ALA A 214 14.03 -2.19 -4.87
N ILE A 215 15.32 -2.33 -5.11
CA ILE A 215 15.91 -2.22 -6.46
C ILE A 215 15.36 -3.32 -7.37
N HIS A 216 15.29 -4.57 -6.90
CA HIS A 216 14.75 -5.65 -7.72
C HIS A 216 13.25 -5.46 -8.01
N ALA A 217 12.48 -4.95 -7.04
CA ALA A 217 11.08 -4.59 -7.28
C ALA A 217 10.94 -3.51 -8.36
N ILE A 218 11.77 -2.45 -8.32
CA ILE A 218 11.79 -1.39 -9.35
C ILE A 218 12.07 -1.98 -10.74
N GLU A 219 13.08 -2.85 -10.86
CA GLU A 219 13.44 -3.52 -12.13
C GLU A 219 12.27 -4.34 -12.68
N LEU A 220 11.64 -5.16 -11.85
CA LEU A 220 10.50 -6.00 -12.25
C LEU A 220 9.30 -5.15 -12.67
N ILE A 221 8.98 -4.10 -11.91
CA ILE A 221 7.86 -3.19 -12.21
C ILE A 221 8.11 -2.44 -13.51
N GLN A 222 9.33 -1.90 -13.71
CA GLN A 222 9.74 -1.23 -14.94
C GLN A 222 9.52 -2.12 -16.16
N ALA A 223 9.89 -3.39 -16.07
CA ALA A 223 9.82 -4.32 -17.20
C ALA A 223 8.40 -4.84 -17.49
N ASN A 224 7.48 -4.81 -16.52
CA ASN A 224 6.24 -5.56 -16.58
C ASN A 224 4.96 -4.74 -16.39
N LEU A 225 4.99 -3.57 -15.73
CA LEU A 225 3.74 -2.86 -15.38
C LEU A 225 2.92 -2.47 -16.60
N VAL A 226 3.52 -1.84 -17.61
CA VAL A 226 2.81 -1.44 -18.83
C VAL A 226 2.32 -2.65 -19.62
N LYS A 227 3.09 -3.75 -19.65
CA LYS A 227 2.66 -5.01 -20.29
C LYS A 227 1.46 -5.62 -19.55
N SER A 228 1.52 -5.67 -18.22
CA SER A 228 0.40 -6.12 -17.37
C SER A 228 -0.86 -5.28 -17.57
N TYR A 229 -0.70 -3.95 -17.65
CA TYR A 229 -1.78 -3.01 -17.95
C TYR A 229 -2.43 -3.31 -19.32
N ASN A 230 -1.64 -3.66 -20.32
CA ASN A 230 -2.08 -4.03 -21.66
C ASN A 230 -2.55 -5.50 -21.80
N GLY A 231 -2.66 -6.24 -20.69
CA GLY A 231 -3.27 -7.57 -20.66
C GLY A 231 -2.30 -8.74 -20.79
N ASP A 232 -0.99 -8.53 -20.71
CA ASP A 232 -0.01 -9.62 -20.62
C ASP A 232 -0.09 -10.30 -19.24
N MET A 233 -0.58 -11.54 -19.21
CA MET A 233 -0.79 -12.29 -17.97
C MET A 233 0.54 -12.75 -17.34
N ALA A 234 1.58 -13.04 -18.11
CA ALA A 234 2.88 -13.38 -17.56
C ALA A 234 3.52 -12.16 -16.86
N ALA A 235 3.34 -10.97 -17.46
CA ALA A 235 3.74 -9.73 -16.81
C ALA A 235 2.91 -9.45 -15.55
N ARG A 236 1.61 -9.82 -15.55
CA ARG A 236 0.75 -9.69 -14.35
C ARG A 236 1.19 -10.59 -13.22
N ASP A 237 1.57 -11.82 -13.52
CA ASP A 237 2.15 -12.75 -12.55
C ASP A 237 3.41 -12.15 -11.91
N THR A 238 4.33 -11.63 -12.75
CA THR A 238 5.56 -10.97 -12.26
C THR A 238 5.27 -9.72 -11.42
N MET A 239 4.24 -8.94 -11.79
CA MET A 239 3.84 -7.77 -11.00
C MET A 239 3.32 -8.16 -9.61
N HIS A 240 2.73 -9.35 -9.46
CA HIS A 240 2.27 -9.86 -8.17
C HIS A 240 3.44 -10.19 -7.24
N ASP A 241 4.53 -10.74 -7.76
CA ASP A 241 5.78 -10.93 -7.01
C ASP A 241 6.49 -9.59 -6.73
N ALA A 242 6.55 -8.69 -7.72
CA ALA A 242 7.23 -7.41 -7.60
C ALA A 242 6.66 -6.52 -6.49
N GLN A 243 5.31 -6.45 -6.37
CA GLN A 243 4.68 -5.72 -5.29
C GLN A 243 5.03 -6.31 -3.92
N CYS A 244 5.08 -7.64 -3.81
CA CYS A 244 5.45 -8.32 -2.57
C CYS A 244 6.90 -7.98 -2.16
N LEU A 245 7.85 -7.94 -3.10
CA LEU A 245 9.22 -7.51 -2.85
C LEU A 245 9.28 -6.04 -2.39
N ALA A 246 8.54 -5.14 -3.03
CA ALA A 246 8.41 -3.75 -2.59
C ALA A 246 7.90 -3.67 -1.15
N GLY A 247 6.91 -4.49 -0.80
CA GLY A 247 6.35 -4.59 0.55
C GLY A 247 7.35 -5.06 1.60
N GLN A 248 8.11 -6.10 1.29
CA GLN A 248 9.17 -6.60 2.17
C GLN A 248 10.24 -5.52 2.44
N SER A 249 10.53 -4.67 1.44
CA SER A 249 11.43 -3.55 1.59
C SER A 249 10.82 -2.46 2.47
N PHE A 250 9.69 -1.86 2.07
CA PHE A 250 9.17 -0.68 2.77
C PHE A 250 8.64 -0.99 4.17
N SER A 251 8.17 -2.19 4.43
CA SER A 251 7.77 -2.61 5.78
C SER A 251 8.90 -2.46 6.80
N ASN A 252 10.14 -2.52 6.35
CA ASN A 252 11.34 -2.43 7.18
C ASN A 252 12.13 -1.12 6.98
N ALA A 253 12.08 -0.52 5.79
CA ALA A 253 12.73 0.75 5.48
C ALA A 253 11.83 1.96 5.73
N LEU A 254 10.52 1.74 5.94
CA LEU A 254 9.51 2.79 6.01
C LEU A 254 9.34 3.52 4.65
N LEU A 255 8.49 4.53 4.63
CA LEU A 255 8.10 5.28 3.44
C LEU A 255 8.52 6.76 3.56
N GLY A 256 7.99 7.62 2.72
CA GLY A 256 8.28 9.04 2.69
C GLY A 256 7.05 9.90 2.47
N ILE A 257 7.29 11.15 2.03
CA ILE A 257 6.23 12.17 1.92
C ILE A 257 5.29 11.96 0.73
N VAL A 258 5.62 11.13 -0.26
CA VAL A 258 4.64 10.76 -1.30
C VAL A 258 3.44 10.11 -0.62
N HIS A 259 3.69 9.10 0.21
CA HIS A 259 2.64 8.41 0.97
C HIS A 259 1.95 9.32 1.99
N SER A 260 2.71 10.16 2.72
CA SER A 260 2.12 11.12 3.66
C SER A 260 1.11 12.04 2.98
N MET A 261 1.46 12.60 1.83
CA MET A 261 0.56 13.46 1.03
C MET A 261 -0.64 12.67 0.50
N ALA A 262 -0.43 11.44 -0.02
CA ALA A 262 -1.49 10.60 -0.55
C ALA A 262 -2.50 10.17 0.52
N HIS A 263 -2.05 9.84 1.73
CA HIS A 263 -2.93 9.54 2.88
C HIS A 263 -3.88 10.69 3.19
N LYS A 264 -3.41 11.93 3.11
CA LYS A 264 -4.20 13.11 3.52
C LYS A 264 -5.06 13.67 2.40
N THR A 265 -4.65 13.53 1.14
CA THR A 265 -5.46 13.96 -0.01
C THR A 265 -6.54 12.96 -0.41
N GLY A 266 -6.36 11.66 -0.16
CA GLY A 266 -7.28 10.61 -0.58
C GLY A 266 -8.72 10.84 -0.15
N ALA A 267 -8.95 11.18 1.13
CA ALA A 267 -10.27 11.42 1.69
C ALA A 267 -10.66 12.91 1.81
N ALA A 268 -9.73 13.83 1.52
CA ALA A 268 -9.92 15.27 1.78
C ALA A 268 -11.01 15.92 0.91
N PHE A 269 -11.41 15.27 -0.18
CA PHE A 269 -12.30 15.86 -1.18
C PHE A 269 -13.50 14.96 -1.53
N VAL A 270 -13.84 13.99 -0.69
CA VAL A 270 -14.97 13.05 -0.94
C VAL A 270 -16.31 13.77 -1.04
N ASP A 271 -16.48 14.90 -0.37
CA ASP A 271 -17.66 15.77 -0.44
C ASP A 271 -17.81 16.48 -1.81
N GLN A 272 -16.76 16.44 -2.65
CA GLN A 272 -16.78 16.94 -4.03
C GLN A 272 -17.22 15.86 -5.05
N GLY A 273 -17.73 14.73 -4.57
CA GLY A 273 -18.30 13.67 -5.41
C GLY A 273 -17.29 12.70 -6.03
N GLY A 274 -16.06 12.71 -5.55
CA GLY A 274 -15.00 11.81 -6.00
C GLY A 274 -14.06 11.39 -4.86
N HIS A 275 -13.12 10.51 -5.19
CA HIS A 275 -12.09 10.04 -4.27
C HIS A 275 -10.76 9.94 -5.02
N ILE A 276 -9.69 10.54 -4.50
CA ILE A 276 -8.36 10.37 -5.10
C ILE A 276 -7.83 8.99 -4.66
N ILE A 277 -7.81 8.06 -5.60
CA ILE A 277 -7.34 6.69 -5.34
C ILE A 277 -5.86 6.74 -4.94
N HIS A 278 -5.50 6.04 -3.86
CA HIS A 278 -4.18 6.10 -3.24
C HIS A 278 -3.02 5.91 -4.22
N GLY A 279 -3.03 4.85 -5.03
CA GLY A 279 -1.97 4.60 -6.00
C GLY A 279 -1.91 5.64 -7.14
N ALA A 280 -3.04 6.26 -7.50
CA ALA A 280 -3.04 7.37 -8.46
C ALA A 280 -2.44 8.65 -7.85
N ALA A 281 -2.74 8.93 -6.57
CA ALA A 281 -2.11 10.02 -5.83
C ALA A 281 -0.59 9.83 -5.78
N ASN A 282 -0.12 8.64 -5.40
CA ASN A 282 1.29 8.30 -5.36
C ASN A 282 1.96 8.50 -6.74
N ALA A 283 1.31 8.06 -7.82
CA ALA A 283 1.82 8.22 -9.19
C ALA A 283 1.96 9.70 -9.61
N MET A 284 0.98 10.55 -9.24
CA MET A 284 1.02 12.00 -9.54
C MET A 284 2.09 12.73 -8.72
N TYR A 285 2.29 12.32 -7.46
CA TYR A 285 3.15 13.04 -6.51
C TYR A 285 4.62 12.63 -6.59
N LEU A 286 4.89 11.37 -6.90
CA LEU A 286 6.25 10.81 -6.92
C LEU A 286 7.25 11.64 -7.73
N PRO A 287 6.98 12.09 -8.97
CA PRO A 287 7.91 12.93 -9.73
C PRO A 287 8.24 14.27 -9.04
N LYS A 288 7.26 14.86 -8.36
CA LYS A 288 7.41 16.15 -7.64
C LYS A 288 8.26 15.97 -6.38
N VAL A 289 8.00 14.90 -5.64
CA VAL A 289 8.75 14.56 -4.42
C VAL A 289 10.20 14.16 -4.74
N ILE A 290 10.45 13.45 -5.84
CA ILE A 290 11.82 13.16 -6.29
C ILE A 290 12.59 14.47 -6.52
N ALA A 291 12.00 15.45 -7.22
CA ALA A 291 12.62 16.74 -7.45
C ALA A 291 12.92 17.49 -6.14
N PHE A 292 11.99 17.46 -5.19
CA PHE A 292 12.16 18.04 -3.86
C PHE A 292 13.27 17.34 -3.06
N ASN A 293 13.21 16.03 -2.95
CA ASN A 293 14.16 15.23 -2.18
C ASN A 293 15.58 15.28 -2.78
N ALA A 294 15.72 15.42 -4.10
CA ALA A 294 17.02 15.52 -4.79
C ALA A 294 17.83 16.78 -4.44
N LYS A 295 17.28 17.73 -3.69
CA LYS A 295 18.05 18.81 -3.06
C LYS A 295 18.92 18.31 -1.91
N ASP A 296 18.60 17.18 -1.31
CA ASP A 296 19.49 16.46 -0.39
C ASP A 296 20.52 15.64 -1.19
N PRO A 297 21.84 15.83 -0.96
CA PRO A 297 22.88 15.14 -1.73
C PRO A 297 22.84 13.62 -1.62
N THR A 298 22.43 13.07 -0.46
CA THR A 298 22.33 11.62 -0.24
C THR A 298 21.17 11.03 -1.04
N ALA A 299 20.01 11.67 -0.97
CA ALA A 299 18.84 11.27 -1.74
C ALA A 299 19.11 11.38 -3.26
N LYS A 300 19.70 12.49 -3.72
CA LYS A 300 20.10 12.69 -5.13
C LYS A 300 20.93 11.52 -5.63
N LYS A 301 22.00 11.15 -4.90
CA LYS A 301 22.85 10.02 -5.25
C LYS A 301 22.08 8.69 -5.32
N ARG A 302 21.15 8.47 -4.38
CA ARG A 302 20.34 7.23 -4.36
C ARG A 302 19.36 7.18 -5.53
N TYR A 303 18.74 8.31 -5.92
CA TYR A 303 17.94 8.40 -7.15
C TYR A 303 18.80 8.18 -8.41
N GLY A 304 20.05 8.67 -8.43
CA GLY A 304 21.01 8.37 -9.49
C GLY A 304 21.30 6.88 -9.62
N VAL A 305 21.44 6.17 -8.51
CA VAL A 305 21.61 4.70 -8.51
C VAL A 305 20.36 3.99 -9.06
N ILE A 306 19.15 4.44 -8.71
CA ILE A 306 17.90 3.91 -9.30
C ILE A 306 17.93 4.09 -10.82
N ALA A 307 18.27 5.28 -11.32
CA ALA A 307 18.35 5.56 -12.75
C ALA A 307 19.38 4.66 -13.48
N ASP A 308 20.51 4.37 -12.82
CA ASP A 308 21.52 3.43 -13.36
C ASP A 308 20.96 2.01 -13.46
N TYR A 309 20.29 1.50 -12.42
CA TYR A 309 19.66 0.18 -12.46
C TYR A 309 18.53 0.09 -13.50
N MET A 310 17.80 1.17 -13.69
CA MET A 310 16.76 1.27 -14.73
C MET A 310 17.33 1.51 -16.14
N HIS A 311 18.66 1.64 -16.28
CA HIS A 311 19.35 1.91 -17.56
C HIS A 311 18.86 3.19 -18.27
N LEU A 312 18.56 4.24 -17.52
CA LEU A 312 18.01 5.48 -18.09
C LEU A 312 19.10 6.39 -18.70
N GLY A 313 20.38 6.18 -18.34
CA GLY A 313 21.49 7.04 -18.76
C GLY A 313 21.69 8.24 -17.83
N GLY A 314 22.39 9.25 -18.32
CA GLY A 314 22.78 10.46 -17.58
C GLY A 314 24.27 10.47 -17.22
N ALA A 315 24.93 11.62 -17.41
CA ALA A 315 26.35 11.79 -17.16
C ALA A 315 26.67 12.03 -15.67
N ASP A 316 25.73 12.63 -14.96
CA ASP A 316 25.83 12.92 -13.53
C ASP A 316 24.50 12.68 -12.81
N ASP A 317 24.50 12.85 -11.48
CA ASP A 317 23.30 12.59 -10.68
C ASP A 317 22.14 13.56 -10.97
N ASP A 318 22.41 14.79 -11.41
CA ASP A 318 21.35 15.74 -11.78
C ASP A 318 20.64 15.30 -13.07
N GLU A 319 21.40 14.89 -14.10
CA GLU A 319 20.81 14.33 -15.32
C GLU A 319 20.07 13.03 -15.06
N LYS A 320 20.61 12.14 -14.21
CA LYS A 320 19.97 10.88 -13.83
C LYS A 320 18.64 11.11 -13.13
N VAL A 321 18.58 12.05 -12.19
CA VAL A 321 17.32 12.41 -11.50
C VAL A 321 16.30 12.97 -12.50
N ALA A 322 16.73 13.86 -13.42
CA ALA A 322 15.84 14.38 -14.44
C ALA A 322 15.28 13.31 -15.37
N LEU A 323 16.11 12.33 -15.75
CA LEU A 323 15.70 11.18 -16.56
C LEU A 323 14.76 10.24 -15.81
N LEU A 324 14.98 9.99 -14.51
CA LEU A 324 14.08 9.22 -13.66
C LEU A 324 12.69 9.90 -13.58
N ILE A 325 12.63 11.19 -13.31
CA ILE A 325 11.38 11.96 -13.30
C ILE A 325 10.67 11.85 -14.64
N LYS A 326 11.40 12.08 -15.75
CA LYS A 326 10.84 11.96 -17.09
C LYS A 326 10.29 10.56 -17.38
N TYR A 327 11.00 9.51 -16.97
CA TYR A 327 10.57 8.13 -17.14
C TYR A 327 9.27 7.85 -16.40
N LEU A 328 9.17 8.23 -15.11
CA LEU A 328 7.98 8.02 -14.30
C LEU A 328 6.76 8.80 -14.83
N ARG A 329 6.98 10.03 -15.33
CA ARG A 329 5.91 10.78 -16.01
C ARG A 329 5.45 10.08 -17.29
N GLY A 330 6.37 9.58 -18.12
CA GLY A 330 6.03 8.80 -19.31
C GLY A 330 5.27 7.51 -18.96
N MET A 331 5.61 6.86 -17.85
CA MET A 331 4.86 5.69 -17.37
C MET A 331 3.43 6.08 -16.96
N ASN A 332 3.22 7.24 -16.31
CA ASN A 332 1.89 7.75 -16.01
C ASN A 332 1.05 7.97 -17.30
N ASP A 333 1.68 8.51 -18.37
CA ASP A 333 1.01 8.68 -19.66
C ASP A 333 0.57 7.33 -20.26
N GLU A 334 1.46 6.32 -20.27
CA GLU A 334 1.16 4.99 -20.77
C GLU A 334 0.07 4.26 -19.96
N LEU A 335 -0.02 4.54 -18.67
CA LEU A 335 -1.00 3.99 -17.75
C LEU A 335 -2.30 4.80 -17.65
N ASN A 336 -2.40 5.89 -18.42
CA ASN A 336 -3.54 6.79 -18.40
C ASN A 336 -3.85 7.38 -17.01
N ILE A 337 -2.79 7.78 -16.29
CA ILE A 337 -2.85 8.47 -15.02
C ILE A 337 -2.51 9.95 -15.24
N PRO A 338 -3.32 10.92 -14.78
CA PRO A 338 -3.02 12.33 -14.96
C PRO A 338 -1.80 12.76 -14.14
N HIS A 339 -1.18 13.88 -14.51
CA HIS A 339 -0.01 14.40 -13.82
C HIS A 339 -0.33 15.35 -12.64
N GLY A 340 -1.57 15.78 -12.52
CA GLY A 340 -2.01 16.69 -11.46
C GLY A 340 -3.45 16.44 -11.01
N ILE A 341 -3.74 16.83 -9.78
CA ILE A 341 -5.08 16.66 -9.17
C ILE A 341 -6.14 17.43 -9.96
N ASN A 342 -5.80 18.59 -10.54
CA ASN A 342 -6.70 19.42 -11.35
C ASN A 342 -7.13 18.76 -12.67
N LYS A 343 -6.55 17.60 -13.01
CA LYS A 343 -6.88 16.77 -14.17
C LYS A 343 -7.38 15.38 -13.78
N TYR A 344 -7.54 15.10 -12.50
CA TYR A 344 -7.99 13.82 -11.99
C TYR A 344 -9.52 13.80 -11.87
N GLY A 345 -10.20 12.98 -12.70
CA GLY A 345 -11.65 12.84 -12.71
C GLY A 345 -12.19 12.03 -11.52
N ALA A 346 -13.48 12.23 -11.19
CA ALA A 346 -14.15 11.50 -10.12
C ALA A 346 -14.19 9.97 -10.33
N ASP A 347 -14.08 9.54 -11.58
CA ASP A 347 -13.98 8.13 -11.97
C ASP A 347 -12.55 7.57 -11.86
N GLY A 348 -11.58 8.39 -11.47
CA GLY A 348 -10.18 8.02 -11.33
C GLY A 348 -9.39 8.03 -12.63
N MET A 349 -9.91 8.66 -13.68
CA MET A 349 -9.29 8.77 -15.00
C MET A 349 -8.93 10.23 -15.31
N PRO A 350 -8.05 10.50 -16.29
CA PRO A 350 -7.79 11.86 -16.74
C PRO A 350 -9.06 12.56 -17.24
N ALA A 351 -9.24 13.81 -16.83
CA ALA A 351 -10.35 14.66 -17.21
C ALA A 351 -9.88 16.03 -17.71
N GLU A 352 -10.68 16.71 -18.52
CA GLU A 352 -10.40 18.09 -18.92
C GLU A 352 -10.34 19.02 -17.72
N THR A 353 -11.24 18.81 -16.76
CA THR A 353 -11.25 19.46 -15.43
C THR A 353 -11.42 18.38 -14.37
N GLY A 354 -10.50 18.36 -13.39
CA GLY A 354 -10.58 17.42 -12.27
C GLY A 354 -11.79 17.66 -11.38
N PHE A 355 -12.14 16.64 -10.57
CA PHE A 355 -13.29 16.73 -9.67
C PHE A 355 -13.04 17.60 -8.43
N VAL A 356 -11.79 17.98 -8.15
CA VAL A 356 -11.43 18.86 -7.03
C VAL A 356 -11.34 20.30 -7.55
N PRO A 357 -12.30 21.20 -7.20
CA PRO A 357 -12.23 22.59 -7.57
C PRO A 357 -11.05 23.31 -6.92
N GLU A 358 -10.48 24.28 -7.63
CA GLU A 358 -9.29 25.01 -7.19
C GLU A 358 -9.52 25.76 -5.85
N ASP A 359 -10.64 26.44 -5.71
CA ASP A 359 -11.00 27.18 -4.50
C ASP A 359 -11.15 26.25 -3.27
N ILE A 360 -11.70 25.06 -3.45
CA ILE A 360 -11.82 24.04 -2.41
C ILE A 360 -10.43 23.49 -2.05
N PHE A 361 -9.59 23.21 -3.07
CA PHE A 361 -8.23 22.76 -2.82
C PHE A 361 -7.43 23.82 -2.02
N LEU A 362 -7.46 25.08 -2.44
CA LEU A 362 -6.76 26.17 -1.77
C LEU A 362 -7.27 26.44 -0.36
N ALA A 363 -8.56 26.20 -0.10
CA ALA A 363 -9.13 26.37 1.23
C ALA A 363 -8.68 25.26 2.22
N ARG A 364 -8.22 24.11 1.73
CA ARG A 364 -7.86 22.94 2.56
C ARG A 364 -6.35 22.62 2.56
N VAL A 365 -5.58 23.23 1.68
CA VAL A 365 -4.18 22.85 1.45
C VAL A 365 -3.30 23.01 2.69
N ASP A 366 -3.54 24.03 3.52
CA ASP A 366 -2.78 24.25 4.77
C ASP A 366 -3.05 23.14 5.79
N GLU A 367 -4.31 22.77 5.99
CA GLU A 367 -4.69 21.65 6.88
C GLU A 367 -4.13 20.31 6.36
N ILE A 368 -4.20 20.07 5.05
CA ILE A 368 -3.64 18.86 4.43
C ILE A 368 -2.12 18.83 4.64
N ALA A 369 -1.43 19.96 4.53
CA ALA A 369 0.00 20.06 4.74
C ALA A 369 0.40 19.74 6.19
N ASP A 370 -0.30 20.32 7.16
CA ASP A 370 -0.06 20.01 8.59
C ASP A 370 -0.26 18.53 8.90
N ASN A 371 -1.34 17.96 8.39
CA ASN A 371 -1.66 16.54 8.59
C ASN A 371 -0.63 15.63 7.87
N ALA A 372 -0.11 16.02 6.69
CA ALA A 372 0.92 15.27 5.99
C ALA A 372 2.26 15.32 6.72
N ILE A 373 2.64 16.47 7.28
CA ILE A 373 3.85 16.60 8.09
C ILE A 373 3.77 15.73 9.36
N ALA A 374 2.60 15.65 9.96
CA ALA A 374 2.35 14.82 11.15
C ALA A 374 2.21 13.31 10.85
N ASP A 375 2.14 12.91 9.58
CA ASP A 375 2.03 11.51 9.19
C ASP A 375 3.31 10.73 9.52
N ALA A 376 3.15 9.48 9.96
CA ALA A 376 4.26 8.62 10.37
C ALA A 376 5.30 8.41 9.25
N CYS A 377 4.89 8.41 7.98
CA CYS A 377 5.80 8.23 6.84
C CYS A 377 6.74 9.41 6.63
N THR A 378 6.37 10.62 7.04
CA THR A 378 7.20 11.82 6.87
C THR A 378 8.53 11.72 7.61
N GLY A 379 8.55 11.07 8.79
CA GLY A 379 9.75 10.96 9.63
C GLY A 379 10.92 10.19 9.01
N SER A 380 10.67 9.37 7.99
CA SER A 380 11.69 8.61 7.26
C SER A 380 12.03 9.18 5.88
N ASN A 381 11.41 10.30 5.49
CA ASN A 381 11.75 10.96 4.25
C ASN A 381 13.16 11.58 4.31
N PRO A 382 13.99 11.50 3.27
CA PRO A 382 15.37 12.00 3.32
C PRO A 382 15.48 13.51 3.49
N ARG A 383 14.49 14.29 3.03
CA ARG A 383 14.38 15.74 3.25
C ARG A 383 13.03 16.04 3.89
N ILE A 384 13.04 16.44 5.16
CA ILE A 384 11.82 16.79 5.89
C ILE A 384 11.35 18.20 5.45
N PRO A 385 10.14 18.32 4.87
CA PRO A 385 9.61 19.64 4.49
C PRO A 385 9.14 20.41 5.72
N ASN A 386 9.30 21.73 5.70
CA ASN A 386 8.54 22.62 6.56
C ASN A 386 7.11 22.81 6.02
N HIS A 387 6.26 23.57 6.75
CA HIS A 387 4.86 23.80 6.35
C HIS A 387 4.76 24.46 4.96
N ASP A 388 5.50 25.52 4.71
CA ASP A 388 5.43 26.26 3.44
C ASP A 388 5.91 25.40 2.26
N GLU A 389 6.96 24.58 2.46
CA GLU A 389 7.44 23.63 1.46
C GLU A 389 6.41 22.54 1.18
N MET A 390 5.71 22.01 2.20
CA MET A 390 4.66 21.01 2.01
C MET A 390 3.45 21.60 1.26
N VAL A 391 3.04 22.82 1.59
CA VAL A 391 2.00 23.53 0.85
C VAL A 391 2.41 23.76 -0.60
N ALA A 392 3.66 24.17 -0.85
CA ALA A 392 4.18 24.35 -2.20
C ALA A 392 4.21 23.04 -3.00
N LEU A 393 4.61 21.92 -2.36
CA LEU A 393 4.58 20.58 -2.97
C LEU A 393 3.15 20.16 -3.33
N LEU A 394 2.19 20.31 -2.42
CA LEU A 394 0.78 20.02 -2.68
C LEU A 394 0.23 20.83 -3.84
N LYS A 395 0.58 22.13 -3.91
CA LYS A 395 0.23 23.00 -5.05
C LYS A 395 0.90 22.52 -6.35
N ALA A 396 2.18 22.13 -6.30
CA ALA A 396 2.84 21.56 -7.47
C ALA A 396 2.17 20.26 -7.95
N CYS A 397 1.66 19.42 -7.04
CA CYS A 397 0.88 18.23 -7.37
C CYS A 397 -0.53 18.57 -7.91
N TYR A 398 -1.14 19.65 -7.45
CA TYR A 398 -2.45 20.07 -7.96
C TYR A 398 -2.36 20.62 -9.38
N TYR A 399 -1.42 21.57 -9.62
CA TYR A 399 -1.29 22.29 -10.92
C TYR A 399 -0.38 21.61 -11.93
N ASP A 400 0.32 20.54 -11.55
CA ASP A 400 1.40 19.91 -12.34
C ASP A 400 2.55 20.89 -12.67
N THR A 401 2.97 21.71 -11.72
CA THR A 401 4.10 22.62 -11.88
C THR A 401 5.43 21.97 -11.46
N GLU A 402 6.54 22.53 -11.94
CA GLU A 402 7.89 22.12 -11.53
C GLU A 402 8.17 22.43 -10.06
N VAL A 403 9.11 21.67 -9.47
CA VAL A 403 9.59 21.84 -8.10
C VAL A 403 11.07 22.20 -8.15
N ASP A 404 11.40 23.44 -7.78
CA ASP A 404 12.76 23.99 -7.84
C ASP A 404 13.27 24.55 -6.48
N PHE A 405 12.48 24.38 -5.41
CA PHE A 405 12.74 24.85 -4.03
C PHE A 405 13.22 23.74 -3.09
#